data_97a7e8eeb0123359c528f316ea037f96
#
_entry.id   97a7e8eeb0123359c528f316ea037f96
#
_cell.length_a   1.000
_cell.length_b   1.000
_cell.length_c   1.000
_cell.angle_alpha   90.00
_cell.angle_beta   90.00
_cell.angle_gamma   90.00
#
_symmetry.space_group_name_H-M   'P 1'
#
loop_
_entity.id
_entity.type
_entity.pdbx_description
1 polymer ?
#
loop_
_entity_poly.entity_id
_entity_poly.type
_entity_poly.pdbx_seq_one_letter_code
_entity_poly.pdbx_strand_id
1 'polypeptide(L)'
;LSKSPKKSSPASARLDGTREIHHRVKNNLQIIASVLRLQMRREDSVSAQTALGGAITRIMGMVQVHDLLSQKDARRLDLRELLERLLDLNVQAFMMPGQSIHPKTTGGSVVVDADQAVSLALAANELIVNALKHAFAGRREGTIEAHVEAQGREIRVSIEDDGVGLPEGFTLSGSSNLGLRLVQSVAHEDLRGQFSLAPGRRGARAEIRFRK
;
A
#
# COMPACT_ATOMS: atom_id res chain seq x y z
N LEU A 1 51.96 18.66 0.60
CA LEU A 1 51.21 17.43 0.37
C LEU A 1 49.76 17.80 0.01
N SER A 2 49.53 17.93 -1.31
CA SER A 2 48.21 18.23 -1.89
C SER A 2 47.36 16.96 -1.90
N LYS A 3 46.21 16.98 -1.21
CA LYS A 3 45.18 15.93 -1.30
C LYS A 3 44.38 16.14 -2.57
N SER A 4 44.57 15.29 -3.56
CA SER A 4 43.73 15.22 -4.77
C SER A 4 42.28 14.85 -4.37
N PRO A 5 41.26 15.48 -4.94
CA PRO A 5 39.88 15.09 -4.70
C PRO A 5 39.60 13.72 -5.30
N LYS A 6 39.05 12.79 -4.51
CA LYS A 6 38.55 11.49 -4.98
C LYS A 6 37.43 11.75 -6.01
N LYS A 7 37.68 11.45 -7.28
CA LYS A 7 36.66 11.39 -8.32
C LYS A 7 35.65 10.29 -7.94
N SER A 8 34.42 10.67 -7.70
CA SER A 8 33.31 9.72 -7.53
C SER A 8 33.15 8.87 -8.80
N SER A 9 32.96 7.58 -8.62
CA SER A 9 32.72 6.62 -9.71
C SER A 9 31.41 7.01 -10.45
N PRO A 10 31.34 6.82 -11.81
CA PRO A 10 30.09 7.09 -12.55
C PRO A 10 28.89 6.28 -12.05
N ALA A 11 29.12 5.16 -11.37
CA ALA A 11 28.07 4.38 -10.71
C ALA A 11 27.53 5.07 -9.45
N SER A 12 28.38 5.69 -8.61
CA SER A 12 27.93 6.42 -7.41
C SER A 12 27.16 7.68 -7.79
N ALA A 13 27.54 8.41 -8.82
CA ALA A 13 26.83 9.59 -9.29
C ALA A 13 25.42 9.27 -9.86
N ARG A 14 25.23 8.08 -10.48
CA ARG A 14 23.91 7.61 -10.94
C ARG A 14 23.00 7.17 -9.77
N LEU A 15 23.57 6.55 -8.75
CA LEU A 15 22.86 6.13 -7.55
C LEU A 15 22.36 7.34 -6.75
N ASP A 16 23.22 8.35 -6.59
CA ASP A 16 22.85 9.61 -5.91
C ASP A 16 21.71 10.33 -6.65
N GLY A 17 21.72 10.34 -8.00
CA GLY A 17 20.66 10.92 -8.82
C GLY A 17 19.30 10.22 -8.64
N THR A 18 19.29 8.90 -8.60
CA THR A 18 18.05 8.12 -8.41
C THR A 18 17.45 8.35 -7.02
N ARG A 19 18.29 8.35 -6.00
CA ARG A 19 17.88 8.64 -4.62
C ARG A 19 17.27 10.04 -4.48
N GLU A 20 17.93 11.05 -5.10
CA GLU A 20 17.40 12.41 -5.10
C GLU A 20 16.04 12.50 -5.78
N ILE A 21 15.83 11.79 -6.89
CA ILE A 21 14.52 11.73 -7.58
C ILE A 21 13.45 11.18 -6.63
N HIS A 22 13.69 10.06 -5.95
CA HIS A 22 12.71 9.50 -5.01
C HIS A 22 12.41 10.44 -3.86
N HIS A 23 13.42 11.13 -3.31
CA HIS A 23 13.22 12.15 -2.28
C HIS A 23 12.36 13.33 -2.79
N ARG A 24 12.60 13.80 -4.00
CA ARG A 24 11.80 14.89 -4.60
C ARG A 24 10.37 14.46 -4.86
N VAL A 25 10.15 13.24 -5.38
CA VAL A 25 8.80 12.69 -5.60
C VAL A 25 8.06 12.58 -4.26
N LYS A 26 8.69 12.01 -3.23
CA LYS A 26 8.14 11.95 -1.87
C LYS A 26 7.70 13.33 -1.38
N ASN A 27 8.57 14.34 -1.47
CA ASN A 27 8.26 15.71 -1.00
C ASN A 27 7.09 16.32 -1.77
N ASN A 28 7.04 16.15 -3.09
CA ASN A 28 5.94 16.63 -3.92
C ASN A 28 4.62 15.97 -3.54
N LEU A 29 4.60 14.66 -3.34
CA LEU A 29 3.42 13.91 -2.90
C LEU A 29 2.93 14.37 -1.52
N GLN A 30 3.84 14.65 -0.59
CA GLN A 30 3.48 15.20 0.74
C GLN A 30 2.85 16.59 0.65
N ILE A 31 3.35 17.44 -0.24
CA ILE A 31 2.76 18.77 -0.50
C ILE A 31 1.34 18.60 -1.06
N ILE A 32 1.14 17.74 -2.06
CA ILE A 32 -0.18 17.47 -2.65
C ILE A 32 -1.14 16.95 -1.57
N ALA A 33 -0.73 15.98 -0.75
CA ALA A 33 -1.53 15.47 0.35
C ALA A 33 -1.92 16.57 1.36
N SER A 34 -1.01 17.52 1.63
CA SER A 34 -1.27 18.64 2.53
C SER A 34 -2.29 19.62 1.95
N VAL A 35 -2.21 19.92 0.66
CA VAL A 35 -3.21 20.76 -0.05
C VAL A 35 -4.59 20.10 -0.03
N LEU A 36 -4.67 18.80 -0.32
CA LEU A 36 -5.94 18.06 -0.27
C LEU A 36 -6.54 18.02 1.13
N ARG A 37 -5.71 17.90 2.19
CA ARG A 37 -6.19 18.00 3.60
C ARG A 37 -6.79 19.36 3.90
N LEU A 38 -6.19 20.45 3.40
CA LEU A 38 -6.75 21.79 3.56
C LEU A 38 -8.09 21.94 2.83
N GLN A 39 -8.21 21.40 1.62
CA GLN A 39 -9.47 21.39 0.87
C GLN A 39 -10.53 20.55 1.60
N MET A 40 -10.19 19.35 2.07
CA MET A 40 -11.10 18.48 2.80
C MET A 40 -11.70 19.16 4.06
N ARG A 41 -10.90 19.98 4.77
CA ARG A 41 -11.39 20.73 5.96
C ARG A 41 -12.36 21.86 5.61
N ARG A 42 -12.38 22.34 4.37
CA ARG A 42 -13.25 23.43 3.90
C ARG A 42 -14.49 22.89 3.16
N GLU A 43 -14.53 21.60 2.94
CA GLU A 43 -15.59 20.94 2.19
C GLU A 43 -16.74 20.59 3.14
N ASP A 44 -17.95 21.00 2.81
CA ASP A 44 -19.16 20.73 3.62
C ASP A 44 -19.81 19.38 3.25
N SER A 45 -19.53 18.88 2.05
CA SER A 45 -20.08 17.61 1.57
C SER A 45 -19.34 16.41 2.16
N VAL A 46 -20.03 15.58 2.93
CA VAL A 46 -19.50 14.34 3.50
C VAL A 46 -18.96 13.40 2.40
N SER A 47 -19.62 13.35 1.24
CA SER A 47 -19.18 12.55 0.09
C SER A 47 -17.86 13.06 -0.47
N ALA A 48 -17.72 14.40 -0.62
CA ALA A 48 -16.47 15.00 -1.09
C ALA A 48 -15.34 14.84 -0.07
N GLN A 49 -15.61 15.02 1.22
CA GLN A 49 -14.63 14.74 2.28
C GLN A 49 -14.14 13.28 2.23
N THR A 50 -15.06 12.33 2.03
CA THR A 50 -14.71 10.90 1.91
C THR A 50 -13.85 10.64 0.69
N ALA A 51 -14.18 11.23 -0.45
CA ALA A 51 -13.39 11.10 -1.69
C ALA A 51 -11.98 11.69 -1.55
N LEU A 52 -11.88 12.89 -0.97
CA LEU A 52 -10.59 13.55 -0.69
C LEU A 52 -9.75 12.74 0.33
N GLY A 53 -10.38 12.23 1.37
CA GLY A 53 -9.72 11.34 2.34
C GLY A 53 -9.14 10.08 1.67
N GLY A 54 -9.89 9.45 0.76
CA GLY A 54 -9.41 8.33 -0.04
C GLY A 54 -8.20 8.72 -0.91
N ALA A 55 -8.25 9.87 -1.59
CA ALA A 55 -7.13 10.35 -2.40
C ALA A 55 -5.87 10.61 -1.56
N ILE A 56 -6.02 11.25 -0.39
CA ILE A 56 -4.90 11.47 0.55
C ILE A 56 -4.27 10.15 0.98
N THR A 57 -5.08 9.16 1.31
CA THR A 57 -4.60 7.84 1.74
C THR A 57 -3.77 7.15 0.66
N ARG A 58 -4.22 7.22 -0.62
CA ARG A 58 -3.47 6.69 -1.77
C ARG A 58 -2.12 7.38 -1.94
N ILE A 59 -2.11 8.70 -1.90
CA ILE A 59 -0.88 9.49 -1.99
C ILE A 59 0.09 9.13 -0.87
N MET A 60 -0.39 8.96 0.36
CA MET A 60 0.46 8.58 1.49
C MET A 60 1.03 7.17 1.35
N GLY A 61 0.28 6.23 0.75
CA GLY A 61 0.82 4.92 0.37
C GLY A 61 2.00 5.02 -0.61
N MET A 62 1.88 5.86 -1.65
CA MET A 62 2.98 6.12 -2.59
C MET A 62 4.20 6.76 -1.92
N VAL A 63 3.98 7.68 -0.97
CA VAL A 63 5.06 8.30 -0.16
C VAL A 63 5.90 7.24 0.54
N GLN A 64 5.27 6.19 1.10
CA GLN A 64 5.98 5.12 1.79
C GLN A 64 6.90 4.33 0.84
N VAL A 65 6.41 4.03 -0.36
CA VAL A 65 7.24 3.34 -1.36
C VAL A 65 8.46 4.17 -1.74
N HIS A 66 8.26 5.44 -2.05
CA HIS A 66 9.35 6.34 -2.41
C HIS A 66 10.33 6.56 -1.25
N ASP A 67 9.87 6.50 0.00
CA ASP A 67 10.73 6.55 1.17
C ASP A 67 11.63 5.29 1.27
N LEU A 68 11.03 4.11 1.08
CA LEU A 68 11.78 2.85 1.04
C LEU A 68 12.81 2.80 -0.09
N LEU A 69 12.43 3.24 -1.28
CA LEU A 69 13.32 3.28 -2.44
C LEU A 69 14.49 4.24 -2.22
N SER A 70 14.25 5.37 -1.55
CA SER A 70 15.29 6.36 -1.27
C SER A 70 16.28 5.90 -0.20
N GLN A 71 15.85 5.08 0.77
CA GLN A 71 16.71 4.61 1.86
C GLN A 71 17.71 3.53 1.44
N LYS A 72 17.36 2.69 0.46
CA LYS A 72 18.11 1.47 0.13
C LYS A 72 18.93 1.57 -1.16
N ASP A 73 18.96 2.71 -1.85
CA ASP A 73 19.52 2.81 -3.22
C ASP A 73 18.93 1.75 -4.17
N ALA A 74 17.68 1.36 -3.95
CA ALA A 74 17.19 0.09 -4.40
C ALA A 74 16.28 0.26 -5.62
N ARG A 75 16.72 -0.30 -6.73
CA ARG A 75 15.83 -0.66 -7.84
C ARG A 75 14.90 -1.83 -7.50
N ARG A 76 15.04 -2.40 -6.31
CA ARG A 76 14.33 -3.61 -5.87
C ARG A 76 13.93 -3.47 -4.40
N LEU A 77 12.71 -3.89 -4.08
CA LEU A 77 12.14 -3.82 -2.74
C LEU A 77 11.69 -5.20 -2.25
N ASP A 78 11.81 -5.41 -0.96
CA ASP A 78 11.22 -6.55 -0.27
C ASP A 78 9.75 -6.28 0.03
N LEU A 79 8.86 -7.10 -0.53
CA LEU A 79 7.41 -6.96 -0.38
C LEU A 79 6.96 -7.18 1.06
N ARG A 80 7.61 -8.05 1.82
CA ARG A 80 7.27 -8.27 3.23
C ARG A 80 7.48 -7.00 4.05
N GLU A 81 8.64 -6.37 3.91
CA GLU A 81 8.95 -5.11 4.58
C GLU A 81 8.00 -3.97 4.15
N LEU A 82 7.68 -3.89 2.86
CA LEU A 82 6.72 -2.93 2.34
C LEU A 82 5.34 -3.11 2.97
N LEU A 83 4.82 -4.34 3.00
CA LEU A 83 3.50 -4.64 3.56
C LEU A 83 3.44 -4.38 5.06
N GLU A 84 4.50 -4.72 5.81
CA GLU A 84 4.61 -4.43 7.24
C GLU A 84 4.48 -2.93 7.51
N ARG A 85 5.24 -2.10 6.80
CA ARG A 85 5.16 -0.64 6.93
C ARG A 85 3.80 -0.07 6.55
N LEU A 86 3.20 -0.56 5.47
CA LEU A 86 1.86 -0.12 5.04
C LEU A 86 0.79 -0.48 6.07
N LEU A 87 0.86 -1.68 6.65
CA LEU A 87 -0.07 -2.11 7.71
C LEU A 87 0.06 -1.24 8.94
N ASP A 88 1.26 -1.07 9.47
CA ASP A 88 1.50 -0.29 10.69
C ASP A 88 1.01 1.16 10.55
N LEU A 89 1.33 1.80 9.44
CA LEU A 89 0.94 3.17 9.17
C LEU A 89 -0.58 3.35 9.05
N ASN A 90 -1.25 2.43 8.32
CA ASN A 90 -2.68 2.52 8.15
C ASN A 90 -3.42 2.19 9.44
N VAL A 91 -2.99 1.18 10.19
CA VAL A 91 -3.59 0.86 11.50
C VAL A 91 -3.48 2.07 12.43
N GLN A 92 -2.30 2.69 12.55
CA GLN A 92 -2.11 3.90 13.37
C GLN A 92 -2.98 5.07 12.90
N ALA A 93 -3.17 5.25 11.59
CA ALA A 93 -3.91 6.37 11.02
C ALA A 93 -5.44 6.21 11.13
N PHE A 94 -5.96 4.98 11.11
CA PHE A 94 -7.39 4.69 11.05
C PHE A 94 -7.96 4.11 12.35
N MET A 95 -7.13 3.72 13.31
CA MET A 95 -7.57 3.17 14.58
C MET A 95 -8.38 4.22 15.36
N MET A 96 -9.60 3.86 15.74
CA MET A 96 -10.47 4.74 16.54
C MET A 96 -10.13 4.65 18.04
N PRO A 97 -10.44 5.67 18.83
CA PRO A 97 -10.29 5.61 20.28
C PRO A 97 -11.05 4.39 20.86
N GLY A 98 -10.33 3.56 21.62
CA GLY A 98 -10.89 2.35 22.24
C GLY A 98 -10.93 1.13 21.33
N GLN A 99 -10.39 1.21 20.11
CA GLN A 99 -10.11 0.05 19.25
C GLN A 99 -8.67 -0.44 19.43
N SER A 100 -8.48 -1.74 19.26
CA SER A 100 -7.17 -2.41 19.22
C SER A 100 -7.13 -3.32 17.99
N ILE A 101 -6.59 -2.81 16.89
CA ILE A 101 -6.41 -3.60 15.66
C ILE A 101 -4.94 -4.01 15.58
N HIS A 102 -4.70 -5.32 15.46
CA HIS A 102 -3.36 -5.90 15.45
C HIS A 102 -2.89 -6.15 14.01
N PRO A 103 -1.90 -5.37 13.52
CA PRO A 103 -1.26 -5.66 12.25
C PRO A 103 -0.37 -6.89 12.38
N LYS A 104 -0.42 -7.77 11.38
CA LYS A 104 0.43 -8.97 11.30
C LYS A 104 0.94 -9.15 9.89
N THR A 105 2.24 -9.37 9.73
CA THR A 105 2.85 -9.68 8.44
C THR A 105 3.54 -11.03 8.50
N THR A 106 3.20 -11.91 7.57
CA THR A 106 3.71 -13.29 7.49
C THR A 106 4.25 -13.63 6.09
N GLY A 107 4.86 -14.79 5.96
CA GLY A 107 5.46 -15.24 4.72
C GLY A 107 6.95 -14.95 4.61
N GLY A 108 7.53 -15.21 3.45
CA GLY A 108 8.96 -15.05 3.17
C GLY A 108 9.33 -13.66 2.65
N SER A 109 10.63 -13.39 2.58
CA SER A 109 11.18 -12.24 1.85
C SER A 109 11.02 -12.47 0.35
N VAL A 110 10.31 -11.58 -0.32
CA VAL A 110 10.06 -11.60 -1.78
C VAL A 110 10.47 -10.27 -2.37
N VAL A 111 11.54 -10.27 -3.16
CA VAL A 111 12.10 -9.05 -3.75
C VAL A 111 11.59 -8.86 -5.17
N VAL A 112 11.00 -7.70 -5.46
CA VAL A 112 10.50 -7.26 -6.77
C VAL A 112 11.20 -6.00 -7.24
N ASP A 113 10.99 -5.59 -8.49
CA ASP A 113 11.46 -4.29 -8.98
C ASP A 113 10.62 -3.12 -8.41
N ALA A 114 11.10 -1.90 -8.62
CA ALA A 114 10.47 -0.70 -8.09
C ALA A 114 9.07 -0.48 -8.65
N ASP A 115 8.84 -0.74 -9.94
CA ASP A 115 7.55 -0.52 -10.59
C ASP A 115 6.49 -1.48 -10.03
N GLN A 116 6.83 -2.77 -9.92
CA GLN A 116 5.96 -3.76 -9.27
C GLN A 116 5.68 -3.40 -7.79
N ALA A 117 6.69 -2.90 -7.07
CA ALA A 117 6.53 -2.50 -5.68
C ALA A 117 5.58 -1.30 -5.53
N VAL A 118 5.68 -0.28 -6.41
CA VAL A 118 4.78 0.89 -6.43
C VAL A 118 3.34 0.45 -6.70
N SER A 119 3.13 -0.34 -7.74
CA SER A 119 1.80 -0.84 -8.12
C SER A 119 1.18 -1.68 -7.01
N LEU A 120 1.96 -2.61 -6.44
CA LEU A 120 1.48 -3.44 -5.33
C LEU A 120 1.18 -2.62 -4.07
N ALA A 121 2.00 -1.63 -3.74
CA ALA A 121 1.76 -0.77 -2.58
C ALA A 121 0.44 0.00 -2.70
N LEU A 122 0.13 0.51 -3.91
CA LEU A 122 -1.12 1.18 -4.17
C LEU A 122 -2.30 0.24 -3.93
N ALA A 123 -2.25 -0.97 -4.50
CA ALA A 123 -3.30 -1.97 -4.34
C ALA A 123 -3.42 -2.44 -2.88
N ALA A 124 -2.31 -2.79 -2.22
CA ALA A 124 -2.31 -3.24 -0.83
C ALA A 124 -2.84 -2.16 0.13
N ASN A 125 -2.47 -0.90 -0.10
CA ASN A 125 -2.98 0.22 0.68
C ASN A 125 -4.50 0.34 0.60
N GLU A 126 -5.11 0.23 -0.60
CA GLU A 126 -6.56 0.22 -0.76
C GLU A 126 -7.22 -0.95 -0.03
N LEU A 127 -6.63 -2.14 -0.10
CA LEU A 127 -7.15 -3.33 0.58
C LEU A 127 -7.09 -3.20 2.11
N ILE A 128 -5.97 -2.72 2.66
CA ILE A 128 -5.80 -2.46 4.09
C ILE A 128 -6.82 -1.43 4.58
N VAL A 129 -6.96 -0.31 3.86
CA VAL A 129 -7.91 0.75 4.22
C VAL A 129 -9.36 0.24 4.14
N ASN A 130 -9.69 -0.58 3.14
CA ASN A 130 -11.01 -1.20 3.05
C ASN A 130 -11.28 -2.12 4.25
N ALA A 131 -10.33 -2.95 4.66
CA ALA A 131 -10.45 -3.78 5.85
C ALA A 131 -10.66 -2.91 7.11
N LEU A 132 -9.84 -1.87 7.33
CA LEU A 132 -9.96 -0.97 8.48
C LEU A 132 -11.31 -0.26 8.54
N LYS A 133 -11.87 0.14 7.40
CA LYS A 133 -13.16 0.85 7.33
C LYS A 133 -14.37 -0.06 7.52
N HIS A 134 -14.29 -1.30 7.05
CA HIS A 134 -15.47 -2.15 6.89
C HIS A 134 -15.46 -3.39 7.79
N ALA A 135 -14.30 -3.98 8.06
CA ALA A 135 -14.22 -5.24 8.77
C ALA A 135 -14.53 -5.12 10.27
N PHE A 136 -14.24 -3.97 10.87
CA PHE A 136 -14.31 -3.80 12.33
C PHE A 136 -15.44 -2.88 12.80
N ALA A 137 -16.48 -2.71 11.99
CA ALA A 137 -17.66 -1.95 12.38
C ALA A 137 -18.32 -2.58 13.63
N GLY A 138 -18.42 -1.80 14.72
CA GLY A 138 -18.98 -2.27 15.99
C GLY A 138 -18.07 -3.20 16.81
N ARG A 139 -16.81 -3.44 16.38
CA ARG A 139 -15.82 -4.27 17.10
C ARG A 139 -14.71 -3.41 17.70
N ARG A 140 -14.26 -3.80 18.90
CA ARG A 140 -13.15 -3.12 19.57
C ARG A 140 -11.81 -3.75 19.30
N GLU A 141 -11.79 -5.00 18.89
CA GLU A 141 -10.56 -5.77 18.64
C GLU A 141 -10.65 -6.49 17.30
N GLY A 142 -9.50 -6.65 16.66
CA GLY A 142 -9.38 -7.39 15.42
C GLY A 142 -7.94 -7.52 14.95
N THR A 143 -7.76 -8.30 13.89
CA THR A 143 -6.47 -8.56 13.27
C THR A 143 -6.57 -8.35 11.76
N ILE A 144 -5.58 -7.67 11.18
CA ILE A 144 -5.36 -7.64 9.73
C ILE A 144 -4.02 -8.32 9.47
N GLU A 145 -4.04 -9.39 8.68
CA GLU A 145 -2.84 -10.12 8.28
C GLU A 145 -2.51 -9.86 6.81
N ALA A 146 -1.29 -9.39 6.53
CA ALA A 146 -0.69 -9.42 5.22
C ALA A 146 0.21 -10.64 5.10
N HIS A 147 0.03 -11.41 4.03
CA HIS A 147 0.87 -12.58 3.75
C HIS A 147 1.48 -12.47 2.36
N VAL A 148 2.77 -12.81 2.25
CA VAL A 148 3.48 -12.84 0.97
C VAL A 148 4.21 -14.16 0.80
N GLU A 149 4.03 -14.77 -0.37
CA GLU A 149 4.75 -15.99 -0.75
C GLU A 149 5.15 -15.96 -2.22
N ALA A 150 6.19 -16.71 -2.55
CA ALA A 150 6.61 -16.92 -3.92
C ALA A 150 6.79 -18.42 -4.19
N GLN A 151 6.22 -18.90 -5.31
CA GLN A 151 6.39 -20.24 -5.83
C GLN A 151 7.00 -20.14 -7.23
N GLY A 152 8.30 -20.35 -7.35
CA GLY A 152 9.01 -20.11 -8.60
C GLY A 152 8.94 -18.64 -9.02
N ARG A 153 8.28 -18.33 -10.13
CA ARG A 153 8.08 -16.96 -10.61
C ARG A 153 6.74 -16.36 -10.19
N GLU A 154 5.83 -17.16 -9.66
CA GLU A 154 4.53 -16.69 -9.18
C GLU A 154 4.67 -16.09 -7.79
N ILE A 155 4.15 -14.90 -7.60
CA ILE A 155 4.08 -14.18 -6.32
C ILE A 155 2.61 -14.07 -5.95
N ARG A 156 2.30 -14.34 -4.68
CA ARG A 156 0.99 -14.16 -4.08
C ARG A 156 1.10 -13.23 -2.88
N VAL A 157 0.25 -12.22 -2.89
CA VAL A 157 0.08 -11.30 -1.77
C VAL A 157 -1.36 -11.34 -1.36
N SER A 158 -1.63 -11.59 -0.08
CA SER A 158 -2.99 -11.54 0.46
C SER A 158 -3.08 -10.63 1.67
N ILE A 159 -4.22 -9.94 1.77
CA ILE A 159 -4.65 -9.17 2.94
C ILE A 159 -5.91 -9.84 3.46
N GLU A 160 -5.88 -10.31 4.71
CA GLU A 160 -6.99 -11.00 5.37
C GLU A 160 -7.32 -10.29 6.68
N ASP A 161 -8.61 -10.09 6.93
CA ASP A 161 -9.12 -9.60 8.20
C ASP A 161 -9.91 -10.69 8.94
N ASP A 162 -10.05 -10.55 10.25
CA ASP A 162 -10.92 -11.39 11.09
C ASP A 162 -12.23 -10.71 11.46
N GLY A 163 -12.67 -9.77 10.62
CA GLY A 163 -13.83 -8.92 10.87
C GLY A 163 -15.17 -9.53 10.53
N VAL A 164 -16.12 -8.67 10.13
CA VAL A 164 -17.52 -9.08 9.83
C VAL A 164 -17.68 -9.82 8.51
N GLY A 165 -16.63 -9.87 7.67
CA GLY A 165 -16.66 -10.52 6.38
C GLY A 165 -17.34 -9.71 5.28
N LEU A 166 -17.55 -10.37 4.13
CA LEU A 166 -18.21 -9.77 2.98
C LEU A 166 -19.74 -9.82 3.15
N PRO A 167 -20.48 -8.80 2.69
CA PRO A 167 -21.92 -8.83 2.66
C PRO A 167 -22.46 -10.03 1.86
N GLU A 168 -23.63 -10.52 2.23
CA GLU A 168 -24.30 -11.58 1.48
C GLU A 168 -24.56 -11.15 0.03
N GLY A 169 -24.25 -12.03 -0.93
CA GLY A 169 -24.37 -11.73 -2.35
C GLY A 169 -23.32 -10.78 -2.91
N PHE A 170 -22.27 -10.45 -2.16
CA PHE A 170 -21.20 -9.59 -2.65
C PHE A 170 -20.52 -10.18 -3.90
N THR A 171 -20.40 -9.35 -4.94
CA THR A 171 -19.60 -9.67 -6.14
C THR A 171 -18.69 -8.51 -6.49
N LEU A 172 -17.47 -8.80 -6.91
CA LEU A 172 -16.52 -7.78 -7.35
C LEU A 172 -17.05 -6.96 -8.53
N SER A 173 -17.70 -7.59 -9.47
CA SER A 173 -18.27 -6.94 -10.67
C SER A 173 -19.43 -6.00 -10.35
N GLY A 174 -20.17 -6.25 -9.28
CA GLY A 174 -21.26 -5.41 -8.81
C GLY A 174 -20.83 -4.26 -7.88
N SER A 175 -19.54 -4.23 -7.50
CA SER A 175 -19.05 -3.22 -6.56
C SER A 175 -18.80 -1.89 -7.26
N SER A 176 -19.46 -0.83 -6.76
CA SER A 176 -19.19 0.57 -7.14
C SER A 176 -17.97 1.17 -6.42
N ASN A 177 -17.29 0.40 -5.56
CA ASN A 177 -16.15 0.87 -4.77
C ASN A 177 -14.95 1.18 -5.68
N LEU A 178 -14.61 2.48 -5.77
CA LEU A 178 -13.50 2.97 -6.58
C LEU A 178 -12.16 2.33 -6.19
N GLY A 179 -11.94 2.07 -4.90
CA GLY A 179 -10.73 1.41 -4.40
C GLY A 179 -10.56 -0.02 -4.94
N LEU A 180 -11.63 -0.83 -4.92
CA LEU A 180 -11.59 -2.20 -5.47
C LEU A 180 -11.40 -2.20 -7.00
N ARG A 181 -11.99 -1.25 -7.71
CA ARG A 181 -11.75 -1.08 -9.15
C ARG A 181 -10.31 -0.72 -9.44
N LEU A 182 -9.70 0.15 -8.62
CA LEU A 182 -8.29 0.48 -8.71
C LEU A 182 -7.41 -0.75 -8.48
N VAL A 183 -7.71 -1.55 -7.45
CA VAL A 183 -6.98 -2.81 -7.18
C VAL A 183 -7.07 -3.77 -8.38
N GLN A 184 -8.25 -3.90 -8.99
CA GLN A 184 -8.43 -4.73 -10.18
C GLN A 184 -7.59 -4.23 -11.37
N SER A 185 -7.62 -2.91 -11.65
CA SER A 185 -6.82 -2.30 -12.72
C SER A 185 -5.33 -2.52 -12.50
N VAL A 186 -4.83 -2.21 -11.30
CA VAL A 186 -3.42 -2.42 -10.93
C VAL A 186 -3.01 -3.89 -11.06
N ALA A 187 -3.82 -4.81 -10.55
CA ALA A 187 -3.51 -6.22 -10.62
C ALA A 187 -3.43 -6.71 -12.07
N HIS A 188 -4.36 -6.26 -12.93
CA HIS A 188 -4.46 -6.72 -14.30
C HIS A 188 -3.51 -5.99 -15.26
N GLU A 189 -3.47 -4.67 -15.20
CA GLU A 189 -2.74 -3.83 -16.16
C GLU A 189 -1.26 -3.68 -15.79
N ASP A 190 -0.97 -3.33 -14.52
CA ASP A 190 0.39 -3.05 -14.09
C ASP A 190 1.15 -4.33 -13.73
N LEU A 191 0.53 -5.20 -12.93
CA LEU A 191 1.17 -6.43 -12.46
C LEU A 191 0.97 -7.61 -13.41
N ARG A 192 0.10 -7.48 -14.44
CA ARG A 192 -0.27 -8.55 -15.40
C ARG A 192 -0.67 -9.84 -14.68
N GLY A 193 -1.43 -9.67 -13.61
CA GLY A 193 -1.82 -10.70 -12.68
C GLY A 193 -3.34 -10.80 -12.53
N GLN A 194 -3.76 -11.33 -11.40
CA GLN A 194 -5.16 -11.55 -11.06
C GLN A 194 -5.44 -11.03 -9.66
N PHE A 195 -6.65 -10.53 -9.46
CA PHE A 195 -7.17 -10.15 -8.16
C PHE A 195 -8.43 -10.95 -7.82
N SER A 196 -8.52 -11.40 -6.58
CA SER A 196 -9.70 -12.04 -6.03
C SER A 196 -10.03 -11.50 -4.64
N LEU A 197 -11.32 -11.46 -4.32
CA LEU A 197 -11.83 -11.12 -2.99
C LEU A 197 -12.89 -12.15 -2.64
N ALA A 198 -12.69 -12.84 -1.54
CA ALA A 198 -13.51 -13.97 -1.11
C ALA A 198 -13.68 -13.96 0.43
N PRO A 199 -14.65 -14.70 0.99
CA PRO A 199 -14.66 -14.97 2.41
C PRO A 199 -13.34 -15.55 2.88
N GLY A 200 -12.76 -14.98 3.95
CA GLY A 200 -11.58 -15.46 4.62
C GLY A 200 -11.91 -16.54 5.66
N ARG A 201 -10.96 -16.83 6.54
CA ARG A 201 -11.17 -17.80 7.64
C ARG A 201 -12.23 -17.33 8.63
N ARG A 202 -12.31 -16.03 8.89
CA ARG A 202 -13.26 -15.39 9.81
C ARG A 202 -13.90 -14.13 9.21
N GLY A 203 -13.15 -13.37 8.42
CA GLY A 203 -13.57 -12.12 7.77
C GLY A 203 -13.51 -12.22 6.26
N ALA A 204 -12.82 -11.28 5.62
CA ALA A 204 -12.60 -11.26 4.16
C ALA A 204 -11.12 -11.49 3.83
N ARG A 205 -10.86 -12.11 2.68
CA ARG A 205 -9.52 -12.31 2.11
C ARG A 205 -9.45 -11.75 0.71
N ALA A 206 -8.58 -10.77 0.53
CA ALA A 206 -8.20 -10.23 -0.77
C ALA A 206 -6.85 -10.83 -1.19
N GLU A 207 -6.71 -11.26 -2.45
CA GLU A 207 -5.49 -11.88 -2.94
C GLU A 207 -5.13 -11.34 -4.32
N ILE A 208 -3.87 -10.95 -4.50
CA ILE A 208 -3.25 -10.56 -5.76
C ILE A 208 -2.21 -11.60 -6.12
N ARG A 209 -2.30 -12.16 -7.35
CA ARG A 209 -1.32 -13.09 -7.92
C ARG A 209 -0.71 -12.48 -9.15
N PHE A 210 0.60 -12.51 -9.27
CA PHE A 210 1.32 -11.99 -10.42
C PHE A 210 2.65 -12.71 -10.62
N ARG A 211 3.35 -12.40 -11.69
CA ARG A 211 4.67 -12.98 -11.98
C ARG A 211 5.78 -11.94 -11.88
N LYS A 212 6.88 -12.42 -11.34
CA LYS A 212 8.14 -11.67 -11.30
C LYS A 212 8.79 -11.63 -12.67
#